data_1a7b1ccb7841bb11dd2d57bcc5dd2ed5
#
_entry.id   1a7b1ccb7841bb11dd2d57bcc5dd2ed5
#
_cell.length_a   1.000
_cell.length_b   1.000
_cell.length_c   1.000
_cell.angle_alpha   90.00
_cell.angle_beta   90.00
_cell.angle_gamma   90.00
#
_symmetry.space_group_name_H-M   'P 1'
#
loop_
_entity.id
_entity.type
_entity.pdbx_description
1 polymer ?
#
loop_
_entity_poly.entity_id
_entity_poly.type
_entity_poly.pdbx_seq_one_letter_code
_entity_poly.pdbx_strand_id
1 'polypeptide(L)'
;MDNYTIRELPDDASALKHLWCRSGVYYFVRRIPVDVQQHYRSKRVSMSLRTRSLAAAVRAAKSVMQRLDDYWMGLRLKQMDVPALHLLIDNEADAKHDSPTLLEAVGLYLSLKANNDSPTFVRASKRSARYVVEALGNRPITAYSSADAAAFRDHLIDRNLSMGSVKRIFASIRSIINLVTREYGIEGSNAFSQTYMPDRNDAKDRQPIPKAKLEILQDRCRNLDDDVRWLLALISDSGMRLAEAAGLAKADFKLSDPIPHIDLKPHKWRRLKTRGSQRQIPLVGLSLWAAKKIVEHSKNDSDLAFPRYCSAVRCNSNSASGALNKWIKQTVGREYVVHSLRHSFRDRLRAKECPSDLIDQIGGWTTAGAGEGYGKGYQLEVKAKWLRKIE
;
A
#
# COMPACT_ATOMS: atom_id res chain seq x y z
N MET A 1 50.38 21.57 -19.01
CA MET A 1 51.32 20.52 -18.56
C MET A 1 51.72 20.85 -17.13
N ASP A 2 50.96 20.43 -16.17
CA ASP A 2 51.30 20.63 -14.75
C ASP A 2 51.56 19.28 -14.13
N ASN A 3 52.88 19.00 -14.03
CA ASN A 3 53.39 17.84 -13.29
C ASN A 3 53.31 18.14 -11.80
N TYR A 4 52.41 17.47 -11.11
CA TYR A 4 52.43 17.42 -9.67
C TYR A 4 53.17 16.17 -9.18
N THR A 5 54.31 16.39 -8.55
CA THR A 5 55.15 15.42 -7.87
C THR A 5 54.37 14.85 -6.66
N ILE A 6 54.12 13.56 -6.67
CA ILE A 6 53.47 12.84 -5.58
C ILE A 6 54.52 12.53 -4.52
N ARG A 7 54.33 13.07 -3.29
CA ARG A 7 55.06 12.63 -2.08
C ARG A 7 54.61 11.22 -1.72
N GLU A 8 55.59 10.36 -1.50
CA GLU A 8 55.46 8.95 -1.17
C GLU A 8 54.66 8.74 0.10
N LEU A 9 53.61 7.90 0.01
CA LEU A 9 52.97 7.23 1.12
C LEU A 9 53.18 5.71 0.96
N PRO A 10 53.73 5.02 1.98
CA PRO A 10 53.98 3.58 1.90
C PRO A 10 52.66 2.81 1.87
N ASP A 11 52.63 1.65 1.23
CA ASP A 11 51.59 0.64 1.09
C ASP A 11 50.42 0.88 0.11
N ASP A 12 50.27 2.00 -0.56
CA ASP A 12 49.18 2.28 -1.48
C ASP A 12 49.58 2.38 -2.96
N ALA A 13 50.78 1.95 -3.32
CA ALA A 13 51.38 2.15 -4.66
C ALA A 13 50.54 1.56 -5.81
N SER A 14 49.80 0.47 -5.60
CA SER A 14 48.96 -0.18 -6.63
C SER A 14 47.71 0.60 -6.97
N ALA A 15 47.05 1.19 -5.97
CA ALA A 15 45.82 1.97 -6.15
C ALA A 15 46.08 3.34 -6.76
N LEU A 16 47.25 3.96 -6.44
CA LEU A 16 47.68 5.27 -6.96
C LEU A 16 47.91 5.22 -8.49
N LYS A 17 48.38 4.11 -9.04
CA LYS A 17 48.62 3.93 -10.50
C LYS A 17 47.34 4.06 -11.33
N HIS A 18 46.16 3.90 -10.73
CA HIS A 18 44.90 3.94 -11.43
C HIS A 18 44.06 5.19 -11.12
N LEU A 19 44.61 6.15 -10.37
CA LEU A 19 43.96 7.40 -10.04
C LEU A 19 44.40 8.55 -10.96
N TRP A 20 43.43 9.26 -11.50
CA TRP A 20 43.62 10.47 -12.31
C TRP A 20 42.79 11.60 -11.70
N CYS A 21 43.39 12.80 -11.60
CA CYS A 21 42.69 13.98 -11.13
C CYS A 21 42.38 14.88 -12.33
N ARG A 22 41.11 15.22 -12.52
CA ARG A 22 40.65 16.16 -13.55
C ARG A 22 39.73 17.20 -12.91
N SER A 23 40.08 18.46 -13.04
CA SER A 23 39.32 19.59 -12.45
C SER A 23 39.03 19.40 -10.95
N GLY A 24 40.02 18.88 -10.19
CA GLY A 24 39.93 18.64 -8.75
C GLY A 24 39.08 17.40 -8.34
N VAL A 25 38.57 16.62 -9.27
CA VAL A 25 37.84 15.39 -9.01
C VAL A 25 38.66 14.17 -9.41
N TYR A 26 38.73 13.17 -8.57
CA TYR A 26 39.43 11.92 -8.85
C TYR A 26 38.64 10.96 -9.69
N TYR A 27 39.31 10.32 -10.66
CA TYR A 27 38.81 9.30 -11.55
C TYR A 27 39.63 8.03 -11.37
N PHE A 28 38.98 6.88 -11.43
CA PHE A 28 39.63 5.58 -11.54
C PHE A 28 39.75 5.23 -13.03
N VAL A 29 40.96 4.87 -13.48
CA VAL A 29 41.21 4.46 -14.87
C VAL A 29 42.15 3.24 -14.87
N ARG A 30 41.65 2.11 -15.38
CA ARG A 30 42.43 0.87 -15.45
C ARG A 30 42.26 0.21 -16.81
N ARG A 31 43.34 -0.29 -17.38
CA ARG A 31 43.35 -1.06 -18.62
C ARG A 31 42.71 -2.42 -18.36
N ILE A 32 41.83 -2.86 -19.26
CA ILE A 32 41.20 -4.20 -19.21
C ILE A 32 42.22 -5.20 -19.72
N PRO A 33 42.46 -6.33 -19.02
CA PRO A 33 43.35 -7.41 -19.47
C PRO A 33 42.91 -7.93 -20.84
N VAL A 34 43.89 -8.25 -21.69
CA VAL A 34 43.64 -8.59 -23.10
C VAL A 34 42.70 -9.80 -23.25
N ASP A 35 42.87 -10.78 -22.40
CA ASP A 35 42.10 -12.04 -22.36
C ASP A 35 40.61 -11.86 -22.06
N VAL A 36 40.21 -10.76 -21.40
CA VAL A 36 38.79 -10.48 -21.10
C VAL A 36 38.25 -9.27 -21.87
N GLN A 37 39.05 -8.62 -22.76
CA GLN A 37 38.63 -7.45 -23.52
C GLN A 37 37.44 -7.71 -24.43
N GLN A 38 37.24 -8.92 -24.90
CA GLN A 38 36.08 -9.32 -25.73
C GLN A 38 34.72 -9.08 -25.04
N HIS A 39 34.69 -9.01 -23.71
CA HIS A 39 33.49 -8.73 -22.93
C HIS A 39 33.21 -7.22 -22.75
N TYR A 40 34.05 -6.35 -23.31
CA TYR A 40 33.95 -4.92 -23.14
C TYR A 40 33.97 -4.15 -24.47
N ARG A 41 33.24 -3.04 -24.53
CA ARG A 41 33.25 -2.12 -25.68
C ARG A 41 34.45 -1.19 -25.69
N SER A 42 35.21 -1.11 -24.61
CA SER A 42 36.35 -0.22 -24.43
C SER A 42 37.56 -0.98 -23.91
N LYS A 43 38.75 -0.53 -24.24
CA LYS A 43 40.02 -1.13 -23.74
C LYS A 43 40.38 -0.68 -22.31
N ARG A 44 39.61 0.23 -21.70
CA ARG A 44 39.83 0.74 -20.36
C ARG A 44 38.54 0.93 -19.62
N VAL A 45 38.54 0.64 -18.31
CA VAL A 45 37.49 1.06 -17.38
C VAL A 45 37.86 2.46 -16.90
N SER A 46 36.93 3.42 -17.06
CA SER A 46 37.08 4.79 -16.55
C SER A 46 35.84 5.21 -15.84
N MET A 47 35.95 5.66 -14.58
CA MET A 47 34.80 6.10 -13.79
C MET A 47 35.18 7.21 -12.82
N SER A 48 34.28 8.17 -12.60
CA SER A 48 34.45 9.19 -11.58
C SER A 48 34.26 8.61 -10.18
N LEU A 49 35.17 8.90 -9.26
CA LEU A 49 35.03 8.52 -7.85
C LEU A 49 34.26 9.55 -7.03
N ARG A 50 33.80 10.63 -7.69
CA ARG A 50 32.96 11.70 -7.11
C ARG A 50 33.51 12.27 -5.80
N THR A 51 34.84 12.34 -5.68
CA THR A 51 35.52 12.90 -4.51
C THR A 51 36.68 13.80 -4.93
N ARG A 52 36.94 14.80 -4.11
CA ARG A 52 38.12 15.69 -4.22
C ARG A 52 39.21 15.35 -3.19
N SER A 53 38.92 14.42 -2.26
CA SER A 53 39.87 13.96 -1.25
C SER A 53 40.70 12.79 -1.78
N LEU A 54 42.04 12.90 -1.79
CA LEU A 54 42.94 11.84 -2.20
C LEU A 54 42.72 10.56 -1.33
N ALA A 55 42.66 10.72 -0.03
CA ALA A 55 42.47 9.58 0.87
C ALA A 55 41.15 8.82 0.61
N ALA A 56 40.05 9.52 0.32
CA ALA A 56 38.81 8.91 -0.07
C ALA A 56 38.90 8.25 -1.45
N ALA A 57 39.59 8.87 -2.38
CA ALA A 57 39.83 8.33 -3.74
C ALA A 57 40.63 7.03 -3.70
N VAL A 58 41.68 6.95 -2.89
CA VAL A 58 42.47 5.73 -2.71
C VAL A 58 41.66 4.58 -2.16
N ARG A 59 40.86 4.82 -1.11
CA ARG A 59 39.98 3.80 -0.54
C ARG A 59 38.94 3.29 -1.58
N ALA A 60 38.34 4.21 -2.32
CA ALA A 60 37.38 3.87 -3.37
C ALA A 60 38.06 3.11 -4.53
N ALA A 61 39.24 3.52 -4.94
CA ALA A 61 40.03 2.85 -5.99
C ALA A 61 40.36 1.39 -5.58
N LYS A 62 40.81 1.17 -4.35
CA LYS A 62 41.07 -0.19 -3.81
C LYS A 62 39.82 -1.09 -3.91
N SER A 63 38.68 -0.59 -3.49
CA SER A 63 37.42 -1.35 -3.57
C SER A 63 37.01 -1.67 -5.01
N VAL A 64 37.18 -0.71 -5.93
CA VAL A 64 36.90 -0.90 -7.37
C VAL A 64 37.88 -1.90 -7.99
N MET A 65 39.15 -1.83 -7.64
CA MET A 65 40.19 -2.76 -8.13
C MET A 65 39.80 -4.20 -7.72
N GLN A 66 39.55 -4.43 -6.44
CA GLN A 66 39.19 -5.78 -5.95
C GLN A 66 37.99 -6.35 -6.70
N ARG A 67 36.91 -5.59 -6.83
CA ARG A 67 35.70 -6.02 -7.57
C ARG A 67 35.97 -6.32 -9.05
N LEU A 68 36.86 -5.57 -9.71
CA LEU A 68 37.25 -5.82 -11.10
C LEU A 68 38.07 -7.09 -11.20
N ASP A 69 39.00 -7.32 -10.27
CA ASP A 69 39.83 -8.52 -10.26
C ASP A 69 38.99 -9.76 -10.03
N ASP A 70 38.05 -9.74 -9.08
CA ASP A 70 37.12 -10.81 -8.80
C ASP A 70 36.23 -11.09 -10.04
N TYR A 71 35.72 -10.05 -10.69
CA TYR A 71 34.90 -10.18 -11.89
C TYR A 71 35.68 -10.77 -13.06
N TRP A 72 36.90 -10.29 -13.31
CA TRP A 72 37.78 -10.81 -14.38
C TRP A 72 38.20 -12.25 -14.09
N MET A 73 38.47 -12.57 -12.84
CA MET A 73 38.73 -13.96 -12.44
C MET A 73 37.51 -14.86 -12.75
N GLY A 74 36.29 -14.40 -12.41
CA GLY A 74 35.06 -15.13 -12.75
C GLY A 74 34.88 -15.34 -14.26
N LEU A 75 35.23 -14.33 -15.10
CA LEU A 75 35.20 -14.48 -16.56
C LEU A 75 36.23 -15.51 -17.07
N ARG A 76 37.41 -15.55 -16.48
CA ARG A 76 38.48 -16.52 -16.84
C ARG A 76 38.05 -17.93 -16.43
N LEU A 77 37.51 -18.10 -15.22
CA LEU A 77 37.04 -19.40 -14.73
C LEU A 77 35.93 -19.99 -15.61
N LYS A 78 35.05 -19.13 -16.17
CA LYS A 78 34.04 -19.58 -17.15
C LYS A 78 34.62 -20.05 -18.48
N GLN A 79 35.84 -19.66 -18.82
CA GLN A 79 36.54 -20.06 -20.07
C GLN A 79 37.52 -21.19 -19.87
N MET A 80 37.83 -21.55 -18.61
CA MET A 80 38.71 -22.67 -18.30
C MET A 80 37.89 -23.94 -18.32
N ASP A 81 38.39 -24.96 -19.07
CA ASP A 81 37.86 -26.31 -19.00
C ASP A 81 38.38 -26.95 -17.69
N VAL A 82 37.70 -26.64 -16.59
CA VAL A 82 38.07 -27.16 -15.27
C VAL A 82 37.53 -28.59 -15.18
N PRO A 83 38.39 -29.62 -15.04
CA PRO A 83 37.93 -30.97 -14.80
C PRO A 83 37.02 -30.98 -13.58
N ALA A 84 35.82 -31.55 -13.71
CA ALA A 84 34.78 -31.56 -12.70
C ALA A 84 33.96 -30.22 -12.55
N LEU A 85 34.06 -29.30 -13.53
CA LEU A 85 33.18 -28.12 -13.55
C LEU A 85 31.70 -28.52 -13.55
N HIS A 86 31.34 -29.64 -14.17
CA HIS A 86 29.99 -30.19 -14.13
C HIS A 86 29.59 -30.65 -12.73
N LEU A 87 30.53 -31.04 -11.86
CA LEU A 87 30.24 -31.36 -10.45
C LEU A 87 30.00 -30.06 -9.63
N LEU A 88 30.63 -28.93 -10.00
CA LEU A 88 30.33 -27.63 -9.39
C LEU A 88 29.01 -27.05 -9.92
N ILE A 89 28.69 -27.32 -11.18
CA ILE A 89 27.39 -26.89 -11.79
C ILE A 89 26.26 -27.79 -11.24
N ASP A 90 26.53 -29.10 -11.03
CA ASP A 90 25.58 -30.02 -10.39
C ASP A 90 25.35 -29.66 -8.91
N ASN A 91 26.37 -29.13 -8.21
CA ASN A 91 26.20 -28.60 -6.87
C ASN A 91 25.43 -27.23 -6.84
N GLU A 92 25.52 -26.43 -7.92
CA GLU A 92 24.61 -25.31 -8.10
C GLU A 92 23.21 -25.77 -8.54
N ALA A 93 23.09 -26.94 -9.19
CA ALA A 93 21.81 -27.54 -9.51
C ALA A 93 21.18 -28.25 -8.28
N ASP A 94 22.01 -28.81 -7.38
CA ASP A 94 21.57 -29.42 -6.12
C ASP A 94 21.48 -28.40 -4.96
N ALA A 95 22.15 -27.27 -5.05
CA ALA A 95 21.86 -26.06 -4.24
C ALA A 95 20.72 -25.23 -4.83
N LYS A 96 19.88 -25.79 -5.70
CA LYS A 96 18.49 -25.39 -5.73
C LYS A 96 17.93 -25.81 -4.38
N HIS A 97 18.14 -24.96 -3.35
CA HIS A 97 17.14 -24.85 -2.31
C HIS A 97 15.81 -25.00 -3.03
N ASP A 98 15.03 -26.00 -2.65
CA ASP A 98 13.67 -26.15 -3.15
C ASP A 98 12.97 -24.84 -2.93
N SER A 99 13.15 -23.95 -3.90
CA SER A 99 12.51 -22.63 -3.86
C SER A 99 11.03 -22.92 -3.89
N PRO A 100 10.29 -22.55 -2.86
CA PRO A 100 8.89 -22.91 -2.77
C PRO A 100 8.16 -22.36 -4.00
N THR A 101 7.19 -23.12 -4.46
CA THR A 101 6.25 -22.65 -5.48
C THR A 101 5.50 -21.42 -4.98
N LEU A 102 4.93 -20.64 -5.88
CA LEU A 102 4.18 -19.45 -5.49
C LEU A 102 3.03 -19.76 -4.51
N LEU A 103 2.34 -20.89 -4.67
CA LEU A 103 1.25 -21.27 -3.76
C LEU A 103 1.76 -21.67 -2.37
N GLU A 104 2.89 -22.35 -2.27
CA GLU A 104 3.56 -22.65 -1.00
C GLU A 104 4.06 -21.35 -0.34
N ALA A 105 4.63 -20.44 -1.13
CA ALA A 105 5.02 -19.11 -0.67
C ALA A 105 3.85 -18.32 -0.09
N VAL A 106 2.67 -18.39 -0.69
CA VAL A 106 1.43 -17.81 -0.12
C VAL A 106 1.07 -18.46 1.20
N GLY A 107 1.19 -19.78 1.30
CA GLY A 107 0.93 -20.51 2.56
C GLY A 107 1.81 -20.00 3.69
N LEU A 108 3.13 -19.95 3.48
CA LEU A 108 4.09 -19.43 4.44
C LEU A 108 3.84 -17.95 4.77
N TYR A 109 3.62 -17.11 3.74
CA TYR A 109 3.31 -15.70 3.93
C TYR A 109 2.10 -15.47 4.83
N LEU A 110 1.05 -16.27 4.64
CA LEU A 110 -0.16 -16.19 5.45
C LEU A 110 0.07 -16.71 6.87
N SER A 111 0.84 -17.78 7.07
CA SER A 111 1.16 -18.30 8.41
C SER A 111 1.96 -17.30 9.24
N LEU A 112 2.97 -16.68 8.65
CA LEU A 112 3.81 -15.68 9.33
C LEU A 112 3.10 -14.35 9.60
N LYS A 113 2.11 -14.01 8.75
CA LYS A 113 1.29 -12.79 8.91
C LYS A 113 -0.06 -13.04 9.60
N ALA A 114 -0.30 -14.24 10.11
CA ALA A 114 -1.58 -14.70 10.68
C ALA A 114 -2.03 -13.94 11.95
N ASN A 115 -1.21 -13.09 12.54
CA ASN A 115 -1.69 -12.11 13.53
C ASN A 115 -2.71 -11.12 12.96
N ASN A 116 -2.98 -11.21 11.68
CA ASN A 116 -4.02 -10.47 10.97
C ASN A 116 -5.13 -11.42 10.54
N ASP A 117 -6.02 -11.81 11.44
CA ASP A 117 -7.28 -12.51 11.17
C ASP A 117 -8.22 -11.74 10.23
N SER A 118 -7.68 -11.02 9.26
CA SER A 118 -8.48 -10.32 8.25
C SER A 118 -8.79 -11.26 7.09
N PRO A 119 -10.01 -11.81 7.00
CA PRO A 119 -10.40 -12.65 5.86
C PRO A 119 -10.24 -11.93 4.51
N THR A 120 -10.25 -10.60 4.54
CA THR A 120 -10.03 -9.76 3.36
C THR A 120 -8.58 -9.80 2.91
N PHE A 121 -7.62 -9.78 3.84
CA PHE A 121 -6.20 -9.91 3.54
C PHE A 121 -5.88 -11.29 2.95
N VAL A 122 -6.35 -12.35 3.60
CA VAL A 122 -6.15 -13.74 3.12
C VAL A 122 -6.73 -13.91 1.71
N ARG A 123 -7.97 -13.45 1.47
CA ARG A 123 -8.59 -13.53 0.15
C ARG A 123 -7.86 -12.70 -0.90
N ALA A 124 -7.36 -11.53 -0.55
CA ALA A 124 -6.61 -10.67 -1.47
C ALA A 124 -5.28 -11.31 -1.87
N SER A 125 -4.52 -11.86 -0.92
CA SER A 125 -3.25 -12.56 -1.17
C SER A 125 -3.46 -13.79 -2.06
N LYS A 126 -4.40 -14.66 -1.70
CA LYS A 126 -4.73 -15.86 -2.49
C LYS A 126 -5.23 -15.50 -3.89
N ARG A 127 -6.05 -14.46 -4.03
CA ARG A 127 -6.53 -14.00 -5.34
C ARG A 127 -5.40 -13.47 -6.21
N SER A 128 -4.47 -12.69 -5.63
CA SER A 128 -3.33 -12.15 -6.38
C SER A 128 -2.43 -13.28 -6.91
N ALA A 129 -2.14 -14.27 -6.07
CA ALA A 129 -1.37 -15.44 -6.49
C ALA A 129 -2.11 -16.25 -7.57
N ARG A 130 -3.43 -16.43 -7.43
CA ARG A 130 -4.22 -17.14 -8.44
C ARG A 130 -4.11 -16.48 -9.83
N TYR A 131 -4.13 -15.15 -9.91
CA TYR A 131 -3.92 -14.45 -11.18
C TYR A 131 -2.56 -14.78 -11.81
N VAL A 132 -1.49 -14.89 -11.01
CA VAL A 132 -0.16 -15.28 -11.51
C VAL A 132 -0.18 -16.73 -11.99
N VAL A 133 -0.77 -17.63 -11.19
CA VAL A 133 -0.84 -19.08 -11.54
C VAL A 133 -1.66 -19.30 -12.81
N GLU A 134 -2.77 -18.57 -12.99
CA GLU A 134 -3.60 -18.61 -14.20
C GLU A 134 -2.83 -18.15 -15.45
N ALA A 135 -1.97 -17.14 -15.32
CA ALA A 135 -1.25 -16.55 -16.44
C ALA A 135 0.10 -17.24 -16.73
N LEU A 136 0.83 -17.66 -15.69
CA LEU A 136 2.22 -18.10 -15.79
C LEU A 136 2.48 -19.51 -15.27
N GLY A 137 1.48 -20.14 -14.64
CA GLY A 137 1.65 -21.43 -13.93
C GLY A 137 2.18 -21.28 -12.50
N ASN A 138 1.99 -22.33 -11.69
CA ASN A 138 2.55 -22.41 -10.34
C ASN A 138 3.99 -22.92 -10.41
N ARG A 139 4.94 -22.01 -10.40
CA ARG A 139 6.39 -22.31 -10.50
C ARG A 139 7.09 -21.95 -9.18
N PRO A 140 8.31 -22.46 -8.95
CA PRO A 140 9.20 -21.95 -7.91
C PRO A 140 9.34 -20.43 -8.03
N ILE A 141 9.37 -19.70 -6.90
CA ILE A 141 9.40 -18.22 -6.92
C ILE A 141 10.66 -17.66 -7.60
N THR A 142 11.74 -18.45 -7.67
CA THR A 142 12.99 -18.12 -8.35
C THR A 142 12.93 -18.37 -9.87
N ALA A 143 11.96 -19.15 -10.35
CA ALA A 143 11.82 -19.49 -11.76
C ALA A 143 11.03 -18.46 -12.57
N TYR A 144 10.47 -17.43 -11.92
CA TYR A 144 9.85 -16.31 -12.62
C TYR A 144 10.91 -15.29 -13.04
N SER A 145 10.85 -14.86 -14.29
CA SER A 145 11.70 -13.83 -14.86
C SER A 145 11.02 -12.46 -14.88
N SER A 146 11.78 -11.40 -15.13
CA SER A 146 11.22 -10.06 -15.36
C SER A 146 10.38 -9.99 -16.65
N ALA A 147 10.68 -10.85 -17.65
CA ALA A 147 9.85 -11.01 -18.85
C ALA A 147 8.48 -11.61 -18.51
N ASP A 148 8.44 -12.62 -17.63
CA ASP A 148 7.19 -13.20 -17.12
C ASP A 148 6.37 -12.14 -16.38
N ALA A 149 7.01 -11.32 -15.55
CA ALA A 149 6.33 -10.24 -14.83
C ALA A 149 5.74 -9.18 -15.77
N ALA A 150 6.44 -8.86 -16.88
CA ALA A 150 5.92 -7.96 -17.91
C ALA A 150 4.72 -8.59 -18.64
N ALA A 151 4.81 -9.85 -19.06
CA ALA A 151 3.71 -10.58 -19.67
C ALA A 151 2.48 -10.69 -18.76
N PHE A 152 2.72 -10.91 -17.45
CA PHE A 152 1.65 -10.92 -16.46
C PHE A 152 0.94 -9.56 -16.31
N ARG A 153 1.70 -8.45 -16.32
CA ARG A 153 1.12 -7.11 -16.34
C ARG A 153 0.18 -6.95 -17.55
N ASP A 154 0.66 -7.30 -18.74
CA ASP A 154 -0.10 -7.15 -19.96
C ASP A 154 -1.36 -8.02 -19.97
N HIS A 155 -1.25 -9.27 -19.49
CA HIS A 155 -2.40 -10.15 -19.28
C HIS A 155 -3.47 -9.53 -18.34
N LEU A 156 -3.07 -8.86 -17.26
CA LEU A 156 -4.03 -8.19 -16.36
C LEU A 156 -4.70 -6.97 -17.03
N ILE A 157 -3.96 -6.24 -17.88
CA ILE A 157 -4.47 -5.10 -18.64
C ILE A 157 -5.49 -5.59 -19.68
N ASP A 158 -5.18 -6.66 -20.41
CA ASP A 158 -6.06 -7.26 -21.42
C ASP A 158 -7.37 -7.79 -20.79
N ARG A 159 -7.32 -8.20 -19.54
CA ARG A 159 -8.52 -8.52 -18.73
C ARG A 159 -9.31 -7.30 -18.27
N ASN A 160 -8.99 -6.10 -18.75
CA ASN A 160 -9.63 -4.84 -18.40
C ASN A 160 -9.57 -4.49 -16.89
N LEU A 161 -8.52 -4.92 -16.18
CA LEU A 161 -8.31 -4.47 -14.82
C LEU A 161 -7.75 -3.03 -14.81
N SER A 162 -8.29 -2.20 -13.92
CA SER A 162 -7.74 -0.85 -13.73
C SER A 162 -6.28 -0.90 -13.27
N MET A 163 -5.47 0.09 -13.67
CA MET A 163 -4.06 0.19 -13.26
C MET A 163 -3.89 0.21 -11.74
N GLY A 164 -4.83 0.84 -11.02
CA GLY A 164 -4.86 0.77 -9.56
C GLY A 164 -5.06 -0.66 -9.03
N SER A 165 -5.77 -1.53 -9.74
CA SER A 165 -5.93 -2.95 -9.39
C SER A 165 -4.70 -3.75 -9.76
N VAL A 166 -4.10 -3.51 -10.94
CA VAL A 166 -2.83 -4.12 -11.37
C VAL A 166 -1.72 -3.81 -10.37
N LYS A 167 -1.50 -2.53 -10.04
CA LYS A 167 -0.50 -2.09 -9.05
C LYS A 167 -0.69 -2.78 -7.69
N ARG A 168 -1.94 -2.98 -7.23
CA ARG A 168 -2.24 -3.69 -5.96
C ARG A 168 -1.94 -5.18 -6.02
N ILE A 169 -2.23 -5.84 -7.15
CA ILE A 169 -1.90 -7.26 -7.35
C ILE A 169 -0.38 -7.43 -7.29
N PHE A 170 0.36 -6.62 -8.05
CA PHE A 170 1.83 -6.64 -8.02
C PHE A 170 2.41 -6.33 -6.63
N ALA A 171 1.85 -5.37 -5.90
CA ALA A 171 2.28 -5.08 -4.54
C ALA A 171 2.09 -6.29 -3.60
N SER A 172 0.97 -7.02 -3.76
CA SER A 172 0.72 -8.25 -3.00
C SER A 172 1.73 -9.34 -3.35
N ILE A 173 1.98 -9.60 -4.64
CA ILE A 173 2.94 -10.62 -5.11
C ILE A 173 4.36 -10.27 -4.65
N ARG A 174 4.79 -9.02 -4.80
CA ARG A 174 6.09 -8.55 -4.32
C ARG A 174 6.26 -8.78 -2.81
N SER A 175 5.21 -8.47 -2.03
CA SER A 175 5.26 -8.66 -0.58
C SER A 175 5.37 -10.14 -0.18
N ILE A 176 4.69 -11.03 -0.90
CA ILE A 176 4.75 -12.49 -0.69
C ILE A 176 6.16 -12.99 -1.01
N ILE A 177 6.63 -12.74 -2.23
CA ILE A 177 7.94 -13.23 -2.68
C ILE A 177 9.07 -12.67 -1.81
N ASN A 178 9.09 -11.34 -1.54
CA ASN A 178 10.14 -10.74 -0.73
C ASN A 178 10.21 -11.29 0.71
N LEU A 179 9.05 -11.60 1.32
CA LEU A 179 9.06 -12.23 2.63
C LEU A 179 9.68 -13.63 2.55
N VAL A 180 9.18 -14.45 1.63
CA VAL A 180 9.61 -15.85 1.50
C VAL A 180 11.08 -15.96 1.08
N THR A 181 11.54 -15.10 0.17
CA THR A 181 12.97 -15.00 -0.20
C THR A 181 13.86 -14.76 1.02
N ARG A 182 13.43 -13.89 1.94
CA ARG A 182 14.18 -13.63 3.19
C ARG A 182 14.14 -14.81 4.15
N GLU A 183 12.98 -15.42 4.34
CA GLU A 183 12.81 -16.57 5.25
C GLU A 183 13.61 -17.82 4.80
N TYR A 184 13.73 -18.02 3.48
CA TYR A 184 14.50 -19.13 2.91
C TYR A 184 15.97 -18.80 2.63
N GLY A 185 16.43 -17.54 2.88
CA GLY A 185 17.79 -17.14 2.55
C GLY A 185 18.10 -17.19 1.05
N ILE A 186 17.08 -17.06 0.19
CA ILE A 186 17.24 -17.12 -1.26
C ILE A 186 17.93 -15.86 -1.76
N GLU A 187 19.05 -16.01 -2.44
CA GLU A 187 19.75 -14.89 -3.07
C GLU A 187 19.11 -14.54 -4.42
N GLY A 188 19.09 -13.24 -4.74
CA GLY A 188 18.57 -12.74 -6.01
C GLY A 188 17.51 -11.66 -5.86
N SER A 189 17.09 -11.09 -6.99
CA SER A 189 16.08 -10.05 -7.04
C SER A 189 14.70 -10.63 -7.37
N ASN A 190 13.66 -10.10 -6.72
CA ASN A 190 12.28 -10.47 -7.05
C ASN A 190 11.91 -9.95 -8.45
N ALA A 191 11.59 -10.86 -9.35
CA ALA A 191 11.25 -10.60 -10.76
C ALA A 191 10.11 -9.55 -10.94
N PHE A 192 9.19 -9.48 -9.98
CA PHE A 192 8.06 -8.54 -10.03
C PHE A 192 8.40 -7.15 -9.48
N SER A 193 9.61 -6.91 -8.95
CA SER A 193 9.96 -5.67 -8.24
C SER A 193 10.05 -4.45 -9.15
N GLN A 194 10.65 -4.57 -10.32
CA GLN A 194 10.96 -3.46 -11.22
C GLN A 194 10.11 -3.48 -12.50
N THR A 195 8.97 -4.16 -12.49
CA THR A 195 8.07 -4.18 -13.63
C THR A 195 7.53 -2.78 -13.92
N TYR A 196 7.73 -2.28 -15.12
CA TYR A 196 7.18 -1.01 -15.57
C TYR A 196 5.64 -1.04 -15.53
N MET A 197 5.04 0.00 -14.95
CA MET A 197 3.59 0.16 -14.87
C MET A 197 3.20 1.41 -15.69
N PRO A 198 2.42 1.24 -16.77
CA PRO A 198 1.93 2.38 -17.54
C PRO A 198 1.21 3.40 -16.67
N ASP A 199 1.43 4.68 -16.94
CA ASP A 199 0.69 5.75 -16.26
C ASP A 199 -0.64 5.98 -17.00
N ARG A 200 -1.67 5.24 -16.57
CA ARG A 200 -3.05 5.41 -17.06
C ARG A 200 -3.91 5.83 -15.88
N ASN A 201 -4.56 6.95 -16.01
CA ASN A 201 -5.59 7.38 -15.06
C ASN A 201 -6.94 6.79 -15.48
N ASP A 202 -7.14 5.51 -15.16
CA ASP A 202 -8.38 4.78 -15.38
C ASP A 202 -9.25 4.68 -14.12
N ALA A 203 -8.88 5.42 -13.08
CA ALA A 203 -9.65 5.50 -11.86
C ALA A 203 -10.94 6.29 -12.12
N LYS A 204 -12.09 5.65 -11.91
CA LYS A 204 -13.38 6.37 -11.93
C LYS A 204 -13.47 7.24 -10.69
N ASP A 205 -13.47 8.56 -10.88
CA ASP A 205 -13.70 9.50 -9.80
C ASP A 205 -15.11 9.31 -9.24
N ARG A 206 -15.17 9.15 -7.94
CA ARG A 206 -16.45 9.05 -7.24
C ARG A 206 -17.00 10.45 -7.03
N GLN A 207 -18.11 10.72 -7.68
CA GLN A 207 -18.77 12.01 -7.58
C GLN A 207 -19.51 12.15 -6.25
N PRO A 208 -19.51 13.33 -5.63
CA PRO A 208 -20.42 13.66 -4.54
C PRO A 208 -21.87 13.64 -5.03
N ILE A 209 -22.81 13.29 -4.17
CA ILE A 209 -24.24 13.38 -4.46
C ILE A 209 -24.62 14.86 -4.39
N PRO A 210 -25.17 15.46 -5.46
CA PRO A 210 -25.64 16.85 -5.44
C PRO A 210 -26.71 17.09 -4.38
N LYS A 211 -26.81 18.31 -3.86
CA LYS A 211 -27.73 18.66 -2.75
C LYS A 211 -29.16 18.20 -2.99
N ALA A 212 -29.74 18.53 -4.14
CA ALA A 212 -31.14 18.13 -4.47
C ALA A 212 -31.35 16.60 -4.44
N LYS A 213 -30.39 15.82 -4.97
CA LYS A 213 -30.47 14.36 -4.93
C LYS A 213 -30.22 13.81 -3.52
N LEU A 214 -29.41 14.49 -2.72
CA LEU A 214 -29.16 14.11 -1.33
C LEU A 214 -30.43 14.29 -0.49
N GLU A 215 -31.17 15.39 -0.67
CA GLU A 215 -32.46 15.68 -0.01
C GLU A 215 -33.49 14.59 -0.37
N ILE A 216 -33.61 14.23 -1.64
CA ILE A 216 -34.50 13.12 -2.06
C ILE A 216 -34.11 11.81 -1.37
N LEU A 217 -32.82 11.52 -1.25
CA LEU A 217 -32.32 10.32 -0.60
C LEU A 217 -32.65 10.33 0.90
N GLN A 218 -32.48 11.47 1.54
CA GLN A 218 -32.74 11.69 2.97
C GLN A 218 -34.24 11.56 3.28
N ASP A 219 -35.10 12.16 2.48
CA ASP A 219 -36.56 12.04 2.64
C ASP A 219 -37.04 10.60 2.46
N ARG A 220 -36.50 9.88 1.47
CA ARG A 220 -36.82 8.46 1.30
C ARG A 220 -36.31 7.60 2.45
N CYS A 221 -35.18 7.96 3.08
CA CYS A 221 -34.75 7.28 4.30
C CYS A 221 -35.77 7.44 5.44
N ARG A 222 -36.32 8.64 5.62
CA ARG A 222 -37.36 8.92 6.64
C ARG A 222 -38.66 8.15 6.36
N ASN A 223 -39.06 8.15 5.07
CA ASN A 223 -40.35 7.52 4.68
C ASN A 223 -40.36 5.99 4.80
N LEU A 224 -39.21 5.35 4.52
CA LEU A 224 -39.07 3.89 4.60
C LEU A 224 -38.77 3.39 6.02
N ASP A 225 -38.14 4.20 6.84
CA ASP A 225 -37.94 4.06 8.29
C ASP A 225 -37.57 2.63 8.75
N ASP A 226 -36.54 2.05 8.13
CA ASP A 226 -36.00 0.72 8.47
C ASP A 226 -34.47 0.74 8.76
N ASP A 227 -33.99 -0.39 9.29
CA ASP A 227 -32.58 -0.54 9.70
C ASP A 227 -31.56 -0.24 8.58
N VAL A 228 -31.90 -0.55 7.33
CA VAL A 228 -31.05 -0.29 6.16
C VAL A 228 -30.96 1.22 5.89
N ARG A 229 -32.09 1.95 6.01
CA ARG A 229 -32.18 3.40 5.82
C ARG A 229 -31.60 4.17 6.98
N TRP A 230 -31.75 3.67 8.20
CA TRP A 230 -31.08 4.27 9.37
C TRP A 230 -29.56 4.22 9.23
N LEU A 231 -28.98 3.10 8.70
CA LEU A 231 -27.55 3.02 8.45
C LEU A 231 -27.08 4.06 7.43
N LEU A 232 -27.85 4.26 6.36
CA LEU A 232 -27.52 5.24 5.33
C LEU A 232 -27.65 6.68 5.85
N ALA A 233 -28.76 6.95 6.54
CA ALA A 233 -29.05 8.23 7.17
C ALA A 233 -27.98 8.63 8.18
N LEU A 234 -27.52 7.68 8.99
CA LEU A 234 -26.43 7.89 9.95
C LEU A 234 -25.14 8.34 9.24
N ILE A 235 -24.80 7.74 8.09
CA ILE A 235 -23.59 8.08 7.32
C ILE A 235 -23.72 9.46 6.65
N SER A 236 -24.92 9.86 6.23
CA SER A 236 -25.17 11.08 5.46
C SER A 236 -24.65 12.33 6.17
N ASP A 237 -24.91 12.46 7.47
CA ASP A 237 -24.57 13.67 8.23
C ASP A 237 -23.46 13.44 9.28
N SER A 238 -22.93 12.23 9.41
CA SER A 238 -21.78 11.93 10.26
C SER A 238 -20.46 11.79 9.50
N GLY A 239 -20.53 11.59 8.18
CA GLY A 239 -19.38 11.33 7.34
C GLY A 239 -18.59 10.06 7.71
N MET A 240 -19.16 9.10 8.44
CA MET A 240 -18.51 7.85 8.84
C MET A 240 -18.24 6.95 7.64
N ARG A 241 -17.23 6.06 7.76
CA ARG A 241 -17.09 4.96 6.82
C ARG A 241 -18.19 3.91 7.05
N LEU A 242 -18.66 3.28 5.98
CA LEU A 242 -19.71 2.26 6.09
C LEU A 242 -19.36 1.17 7.13
N ALA A 243 -18.13 0.68 7.13
CA ALA A 243 -17.70 -0.33 8.10
C ALA A 243 -17.65 0.19 9.54
N GLU A 244 -17.40 1.50 9.73
CA GLU A 244 -17.45 2.15 11.03
C GLU A 244 -18.92 2.19 11.53
N ALA A 245 -19.81 2.67 10.70
CA ALA A 245 -21.24 2.82 11.04
C ALA A 245 -21.93 1.47 11.23
N ALA A 246 -21.75 0.51 10.31
CA ALA A 246 -22.36 -0.81 10.40
C ALA A 246 -21.91 -1.60 11.64
N GLY A 247 -20.69 -1.36 12.12
CA GLY A 247 -20.09 -2.05 13.26
C GLY A 247 -20.24 -1.34 14.60
N LEU A 248 -21.13 -0.36 14.75
CA LEU A 248 -21.40 0.29 16.02
C LEU A 248 -22.09 -0.65 17.01
N ALA A 249 -21.74 -0.49 18.28
CA ALA A 249 -22.51 -0.98 19.40
C ALA A 249 -23.57 0.07 19.80
N LYS A 250 -24.67 -0.36 20.44
CA LYS A 250 -25.64 0.59 21.05
C LYS A 250 -24.96 1.52 22.06
N ALA A 251 -24.04 0.99 22.84
CA ALA A 251 -23.30 1.73 23.85
C ALA A 251 -22.38 2.84 23.28
N ASP A 252 -22.10 2.81 21.96
CA ASP A 252 -21.34 3.88 21.30
C ASP A 252 -22.16 5.16 21.13
N PHE A 253 -23.50 5.08 21.16
CA PHE A 253 -24.40 6.22 21.04
C PHE A 253 -24.57 6.91 22.39
N LYS A 254 -24.13 8.16 22.51
CA LYS A 254 -24.23 9.02 23.67
C LYS A 254 -25.34 10.04 23.45
N LEU A 255 -26.61 9.58 23.44
CA LEU A 255 -27.75 10.44 23.10
C LEU A 255 -28.24 11.29 24.26
N SER A 256 -27.96 10.88 25.52
CA SER A 256 -28.34 11.60 26.72
C SER A 256 -27.34 12.69 27.13
N ASP A 257 -26.18 12.74 26.49
CA ASP A 257 -25.16 13.75 26.76
C ASP A 257 -25.62 15.15 26.27
N PRO A 258 -25.10 16.25 26.82
CA PRO A 258 -25.45 17.62 26.40
C PRO A 258 -25.33 17.84 24.88
N ILE A 259 -24.38 17.15 24.25
CA ILE A 259 -24.22 17.08 22.81
C ILE A 259 -24.35 15.62 22.40
N PRO A 260 -25.47 15.22 21.79
CA PRO A 260 -25.61 13.87 21.26
C PRO A 260 -24.51 13.53 20.29
N HIS A 261 -23.82 12.40 20.51
CA HIS A 261 -22.67 12.02 19.69
C HIS A 261 -22.47 10.50 19.65
N ILE A 262 -21.63 10.06 18.71
CA ILE A 262 -21.10 8.70 18.68
C ILE A 262 -19.66 8.72 19.21
N ASP A 263 -19.35 7.84 20.17
CA ASP A 263 -17.99 7.55 20.59
C ASP A 263 -17.47 6.36 19.78
N LEU A 264 -16.83 6.67 18.63
CA LEU A 264 -16.35 5.67 17.69
C LEU A 264 -15.03 5.06 18.18
N LYS A 265 -15.08 3.82 18.64
CA LYS A 265 -13.97 3.06 19.18
C LYS A 265 -13.87 1.67 18.54
N PRO A 266 -12.71 0.97 18.59
CA PRO A 266 -12.59 -0.40 18.08
C PRO A 266 -13.42 -1.38 18.92
N HIS A 267 -13.95 -2.42 18.26
CA HIS A 267 -14.65 -3.55 18.89
C HIS A 267 -14.02 -4.87 18.43
N LYS A 268 -14.27 -5.96 19.12
CA LYS A 268 -13.78 -7.31 18.76
C LYS A 268 -14.21 -7.71 17.35
N TRP A 269 -15.42 -7.34 16.94
CA TRP A 269 -16.01 -7.63 15.63
C TRP A 269 -15.68 -6.60 14.54
N ARG A 270 -15.13 -5.42 14.91
CA ARG A 270 -14.83 -4.33 13.98
C ARG A 270 -13.61 -3.55 14.40
N ARG A 271 -12.52 -3.70 13.65
CA ARG A 271 -11.32 -2.88 13.79
C ARG A 271 -11.52 -1.53 13.11
N LEU A 272 -10.81 -0.51 13.56
CA LEU A 272 -10.69 0.77 12.86
C LEU A 272 -9.50 0.73 11.89
N LYS A 273 -9.62 1.45 10.76
CA LYS A 273 -8.61 1.42 9.69
C LYS A 273 -7.28 2.03 10.11
N THR A 274 -7.33 3.12 10.88
CA THR A 274 -6.17 3.87 11.38
C THR A 274 -6.40 4.27 12.83
N ARG A 275 -5.33 4.64 13.53
CA ARG A 275 -5.43 5.15 14.91
C ARG A 275 -6.30 6.41 15.00
N GLY A 276 -6.20 7.33 14.03
CA GLY A 276 -7.04 8.54 13.94
C GLY A 276 -8.50 8.30 13.55
N SER A 277 -8.88 7.03 13.30
CA SER A 277 -10.31 6.71 13.07
C SER A 277 -11.12 6.70 14.36
N GLN A 278 -10.49 6.50 15.53
CA GLN A 278 -11.15 6.62 16.84
C GLN A 278 -11.42 8.08 17.12
N ARG A 279 -12.70 8.44 17.31
CA ARG A 279 -13.12 9.82 17.47
C ARG A 279 -14.54 9.95 17.97
N GLN A 280 -14.87 11.09 18.57
CA GLN A 280 -16.25 11.50 18.86
C GLN A 280 -16.82 12.27 17.69
N ILE A 281 -18.04 11.90 17.27
CA ILE A 281 -18.75 12.49 16.12
C ILE A 281 -20.09 13.01 16.60
N PRO A 282 -20.31 14.33 16.64
CA PRO A 282 -21.63 14.89 16.98
C PRO A 282 -22.69 14.42 16.00
N LEU A 283 -23.87 14.20 16.50
CA LEU A 283 -25.05 13.81 15.74
C LEU A 283 -25.95 15.01 15.51
N VAL A 284 -26.29 15.26 14.26
CA VAL A 284 -27.12 16.37 13.82
C VAL A 284 -28.12 15.89 12.75
N GLY A 285 -29.19 16.63 12.49
CA GLY A 285 -30.11 16.39 11.38
C GLY A 285 -30.55 14.96 11.24
N LEU A 286 -30.33 14.40 10.05
CA LEU A 286 -30.75 13.03 9.73
C LEU A 286 -29.95 11.97 10.50
N SER A 287 -28.68 12.22 10.82
CA SER A 287 -27.87 11.29 11.61
C SER A 287 -28.36 11.17 13.06
N LEU A 288 -28.85 12.26 13.65
CA LEU A 288 -29.45 12.23 14.98
C LEU A 288 -30.79 11.49 14.98
N TRP A 289 -31.63 11.74 13.97
CA TRP A 289 -32.88 11.00 13.80
C TRP A 289 -32.62 9.49 13.69
N ALA A 290 -31.68 9.09 12.82
CA ALA A 290 -31.34 7.68 12.65
C ALA A 290 -30.78 7.04 13.94
N ALA A 291 -29.93 7.76 14.66
CA ALA A 291 -29.37 7.30 15.93
C ALA A 291 -30.45 7.01 16.98
N LYS A 292 -31.47 7.88 17.11
CA LYS A 292 -32.61 7.66 17.98
C LYS A 292 -33.37 6.41 17.58
N LYS A 293 -33.69 6.26 16.29
CA LYS A 293 -34.38 5.07 15.75
C LYS A 293 -33.60 3.76 16.02
N ILE A 294 -32.28 3.78 15.81
CA ILE A 294 -31.40 2.63 16.05
C ILE A 294 -31.44 2.22 17.52
N VAL A 295 -31.36 3.17 18.45
CA VAL A 295 -31.35 2.86 19.88
C VAL A 295 -32.73 2.38 20.34
N GLU A 296 -33.81 2.97 19.85
CA GLU A 296 -35.19 2.64 20.20
C GLU A 296 -35.64 1.27 19.65
N HIS A 297 -35.32 0.98 18.37
CA HIS A 297 -35.89 -0.16 17.65
C HIS A 297 -34.94 -1.33 17.47
N SER A 298 -33.68 -1.20 17.83
CA SER A 298 -32.79 -2.36 17.75
C SER A 298 -33.22 -3.40 18.78
N LYS A 299 -33.53 -4.61 18.30
CA LYS A 299 -34.00 -5.74 19.09
C LYS A 299 -33.28 -5.84 20.43
N ASN A 300 -34.05 -5.93 21.51
CA ASN A 300 -33.59 -5.79 22.90
C ASN A 300 -32.46 -6.73 23.34
N ASP A 301 -32.18 -7.80 22.57
CA ASP A 301 -31.18 -8.82 22.92
C ASP A 301 -29.83 -8.65 22.28
N SER A 302 -29.58 -7.57 21.50
CA SER A 302 -28.31 -7.36 20.82
C SER A 302 -27.67 -6.05 21.25
N ASP A 303 -26.40 -6.11 21.66
CA ASP A 303 -25.55 -4.92 21.88
C ASP A 303 -25.16 -4.22 20.58
N LEU A 304 -25.44 -4.84 19.43
CA LEU A 304 -25.07 -4.33 18.10
C LEU A 304 -26.16 -3.38 17.59
N ALA A 305 -25.72 -2.27 17.00
CA ALA A 305 -26.62 -1.32 16.32
C ALA A 305 -27.25 -1.91 15.05
N PHE A 306 -26.50 -2.76 14.35
CA PHE A 306 -26.95 -3.38 13.09
C PHE A 306 -26.68 -4.89 13.08
N PRO A 307 -27.48 -5.69 13.81
CA PRO A 307 -27.29 -7.15 13.90
C PRO A 307 -27.46 -7.87 12.55
N ARG A 308 -28.15 -7.25 11.58
CA ARG A 308 -28.23 -7.74 10.19
C ARG A 308 -26.86 -7.89 9.53
N TYR A 309 -25.91 -7.03 9.86
CA TYR A 309 -24.59 -6.96 9.22
C TYR A 309 -23.44 -7.38 10.12
N CYS A 310 -23.67 -7.41 11.42
CA CYS A 310 -22.64 -7.72 12.41
C CYS A 310 -23.10 -8.80 13.38
N SER A 311 -22.14 -9.64 13.80
CA SER A 311 -22.27 -10.58 14.91
C SER A 311 -21.24 -10.23 15.99
N ALA A 312 -21.26 -10.88 17.13
CA ALA A 312 -20.28 -10.70 18.20
C ALA A 312 -18.81 -10.98 17.75
N VAL A 313 -18.63 -11.70 16.65
CA VAL A 313 -17.32 -12.10 16.14
C VAL A 313 -16.88 -11.23 14.95
N ARG A 314 -17.82 -10.82 14.10
CA ARG A 314 -17.48 -10.21 12.80
C ARG A 314 -18.55 -9.26 12.29
N CYS A 315 -18.10 -8.17 11.64
CA CYS A 315 -18.94 -7.27 10.86
C CYS A 315 -18.74 -7.48 9.34
N ASN A 316 -19.85 -7.72 8.61
CA ASN A 316 -19.88 -7.90 7.15
C ASN A 316 -20.34 -6.62 6.44
N SER A 317 -19.49 -5.61 6.44
CA SER A 317 -19.76 -4.33 5.75
C SER A 317 -19.91 -4.47 4.22
N ASN A 318 -19.43 -5.58 3.61
CA ASN A 318 -19.62 -5.82 2.19
C ASN A 318 -21.07 -6.15 1.86
N SER A 319 -21.77 -6.91 2.72
CA SER A 319 -23.20 -7.18 2.57
C SER A 319 -24.01 -5.88 2.67
N ALA A 320 -23.70 -5.03 3.66
CA ALA A 320 -24.30 -3.71 3.78
C ALA A 320 -24.02 -2.84 2.53
N SER A 321 -22.78 -2.85 2.03
CA SER A 321 -22.40 -2.13 0.80
C SER A 321 -23.22 -2.59 -0.40
N GLY A 322 -23.42 -3.88 -0.58
CA GLY A 322 -24.22 -4.43 -1.68
C GLY A 322 -25.66 -3.93 -1.65
N ALA A 323 -26.33 -4.05 -0.50
CA ALA A 323 -27.71 -3.62 -0.31
C ALA A 323 -27.88 -2.10 -0.50
N LEU A 324 -27.05 -1.31 0.18
CA LEU A 324 -27.13 0.14 0.14
C LEU A 324 -26.79 0.71 -1.25
N ASN A 325 -25.76 0.21 -1.91
CA ASN A 325 -25.40 0.68 -3.25
C ASN A 325 -26.48 0.34 -4.28
N LYS A 326 -27.12 -0.84 -4.18
CA LYS A 326 -28.25 -1.18 -5.05
C LYS A 326 -29.37 -0.15 -4.91
N TRP A 327 -29.74 0.16 -3.66
CA TRP A 327 -30.81 1.11 -3.37
C TRP A 327 -30.46 2.55 -3.77
N ILE A 328 -29.26 3.05 -3.48
CA ILE A 328 -28.79 4.38 -3.90
C ILE A 328 -28.89 4.55 -5.42
N LYS A 329 -28.38 3.55 -6.17
CA LYS A 329 -28.40 3.57 -7.63
C LYS A 329 -29.81 3.66 -8.20
N GLN A 330 -30.77 3.01 -7.57
CA GLN A 330 -32.18 3.04 -7.96
C GLN A 330 -32.87 4.35 -7.58
N THR A 331 -32.39 5.01 -6.51
CA THR A 331 -33.03 6.20 -5.94
C THR A 331 -32.53 7.50 -6.56
N VAL A 332 -31.21 7.67 -6.73
CA VAL A 332 -30.60 8.94 -7.11
C VAL A 332 -29.64 8.87 -8.31
N GLY A 333 -29.29 7.68 -8.78
CA GLY A 333 -28.48 7.50 -9.99
C GLY A 333 -27.40 6.43 -9.87
N ARG A 334 -27.06 5.81 -11.03
CA ARG A 334 -26.12 4.68 -11.11
C ARG A 334 -24.68 5.03 -10.75
N GLU A 335 -24.33 6.29 -10.85
CA GLU A 335 -23.00 6.85 -10.59
C GLU A 335 -22.68 6.94 -9.09
N TYR A 336 -23.71 6.96 -8.22
CA TYR A 336 -23.53 7.16 -6.79
C TYR A 336 -23.47 5.84 -6.01
N VAL A 337 -22.70 5.89 -4.93
CA VAL A 337 -22.49 4.78 -3.98
C VAL A 337 -22.46 5.33 -2.55
N VAL A 338 -22.53 4.45 -1.55
CA VAL A 338 -22.45 4.87 -0.13
C VAL A 338 -21.25 5.79 0.14
N HIS A 339 -20.12 5.55 -0.50
CA HIS A 339 -18.94 6.40 -0.31
C HIS A 339 -19.11 7.81 -0.86
N SER A 340 -19.99 8.01 -1.84
CA SER A 340 -20.36 9.34 -2.36
C SER A 340 -20.95 10.25 -1.28
N LEU A 341 -21.65 9.70 -0.28
CA LEU A 341 -22.15 10.46 0.87
C LEU A 341 -21.00 11.13 1.66
N ARG A 342 -19.87 10.45 1.79
CA ARG A 342 -18.70 11.04 2.48
C ARG A 342 -18.06 12.17 1.66
N HIS A 343 -18.10 12.09 0.31
CA HIS A 343 -17.68 13.19 -0.55
C HIS A 343 -18.66 14.38 -0.39
N SER A 344 -19.97 14.13 -0.46
CA SER A 344 -20.99 15.16 -0.24
C SER A 344 -20.88 15.81 1.14
N PHE A 345 -20.65 15.03 2.18
CA PHE A 345 -20.44 15.53 3.54
C PHE A 345 -19.24 16.48 3.61
N ARG A 346 -18.11 16.10 3.00
CA ARG A 346 -16.92 16.95 2.95
C ARG A 346 -17.17 18.25 2.20
N ASP A 347 -17.85 18.18 1.05
CA ASP A 347 -18.15 19.34 0.23
C ASP A 347 -19.18 20.28 0.89
N ARG A 348 -20.18 19.74 1.59
CA ARG A 348 -21.14 20.52 2.38
C ARG A 348 -20.44 21.34 3.47
N LEU A 349 -19.48 20.73 4.19
CA LEU A 349 -18.68 21.43 5.19
C LEU A 349 -17.75 22.49 4.56
N ARG A 350 -17.11 22.18 3.43
CA ARG A 350 -16.30 23.14 2.68
C ARG A 350 -17.13 24.33 2.19
N ALA A 351 -18.33 24.08 1.69
CA ALA A 351 -19.25 25.14 1.27
C ALA A 351 -19.70 26.07 2.43
N LYS A 352 -19.49 25.65 3.67
CA LYS A 352 -19.69 26.46 4.87
C LYS A 352 -18.37 27.00 5.45
N GLU A 353 -17.27 26.94 4.69
CA GLU A 353 -15.94 27.42 5.07
C GLU A 353 -15.39 26.75 6.35
N CYS A 354 -15.76 25.49 6.60
CA CYS A 354 -15.25 24.74 7.73
C CYS A 354 -13.74 24.50 7.56
N PRO A 355 -12.91 24.73 8.59
CA PRO A 355 -11.49 24.46 8.55
C PRO A 355 -11.18 23.01 8.11
N SER A 356 -10.20 22.83 7.24
CA SER A 356 -9.90 21.52 6.62
C SER A 356 -9.50 20.45 7.63
N ASP A 357 -8.73 20.84 8.64
CA ASP A 357 -8.28 19.96 9.73
C ASP A 357 -9.46 19.52 10.62
N LEU A 358 -10.44 20.41 10.86
CA LEU A 358 -11.67 20.08 11.56
C LEU A 358 -12.54 19.10 10.75
N ILE A 359 -12.67 19.33 9.43
CA ILE A 359 -13.35 18.40 8.53
C ILE A 359 -12.70 17.02 8.62
N ASP A 360 -11.36 16.97 8.56
CA ASP A 360 -10.59 15.74 8.59
C ASP A 360 -10.75 15.02 9.93
N GLN A 361 -10.75 15.74 11.06
CA GLN A 361 -11.00 15.15 12.38
C GLN A 361 -12.41 14.55 12.50
N ILE A 362 -13.44 15.25 12.03
CA ILE A 362 -14.81 14.73 12.06
C ILE A 362 -14.93 13.48 11.18
N GLY A 363 -14.44 13.56 9.95
CA GLY A 363 -14.53 12.47 8.96
C GLY A 363 -13.54 11.31 9.19
N GLY A 364 -12.52 11.50 10.03
CA GLY A 364 -11.44 10.52 10.21
C GLY A 364 -10.59 10.36 8.95
N TRP A 365 -10.29 11.45 8.26
CA TRP A 365 -9.26 11.53 7.23
C TRP A 365 -7.91 11.85 7.87
N THR A 366 -6.84 11.57 7.14
CA THR A 366 -5.49 11.94 7.57
C THR A 366 -5.18 13.27 6.93
N THR A 367 -4.83 14.27 7.73
CA THR A 367 -4.34 15.55 7.24
C THR A 367 -2.81 15.45 7.08
N ALA A 368 -2.26 16.08 6.06
CA ALA A 368 -0.81 16.10 5.84
C ALA A 368 -0.22 17.34 6.54
N GLY A 369 0.60 17.11 7.58
CA GLY A 369 1.31 18.20 8.26
C GLY A 369 1.98 17.74 9.57
N ALA A 370 3.18 18.23 9.83
CA ALA A 370 3.93 17.89 11.06
C ALA A 370 3.28 18.42 12.34
N GLY A 371 2.41 19.44 12.25
CA GLY A 371 1.75 20.07 13.39
C GLY A 371 0.51 19.33 13.92
N GLU A 372 -0.05 18.40 13.16
CA GLU A 372 -1.35 17.78 13.47
C GLU A 372 -1.31 16.67 14.51
N GLY A 373 -0.14 16.16 14.83
CA GLY A 373 0.07 15.21 15.92
C GLY A 373 0.07 15.87 17.31
N TYR A 374 0.08 17.19 17.37
CA TYR A 374 0.12 17.95 18.62
C TYR A 374 -1.29 18.37 19.06
N GLY A 375 -1.63 18.11 20.33
CA GLY A 375 -2.89 18.49 20.93
C GLY A 375 -3.96 17.39 20.94
N LYS A 376 -5.08 17.65 21.64
CA LYS A 376 -6.22 16.74 21.79
C LYS A 376 -7.27 16.87 20.69
N GLY A 377 -7.00 17.71 19.67
CA GLY A 377 -7.95 18.03 18.60
C GLY A 377 -9.09 18.97 19.06
N TYR A 378 -10.06 19.19 18.17
CA TYR A 378 -11.20 20.07 18.46
C TYR A 378 -12.18 19.44 19.45
N GLN A 379 -12.70 20.27 20.34
CA GLN A 379 -13.74 19.88 21.29
C GLN A 379 -15.06 19.53 20.57
N LEU A 380 -15.92 18.78 21.25
CA LEU A 380 -17.16 18.27 20.68
C LEU A 380 -18.12 19.39 20.29
N GLU A 381 -18.13 20.47 21.08
CA GLU A 381 -18.92 21.70 20.87
C GLU A 381 -18.58 22.37 19.52
N VAL A 382 -17.29 22.48 19.25
CA VAL A 382 -16.81 23.10 18.01
C VAL A 382 -17.20 22.25 16.78
N LYS A 383 -17.06 20.93 16.88
CA LYS A 383 -17.50 20.00 15.85
C LYS A 383 -19.00 20.09 15.62
N ALA A 384 -19.80 20.10 16.69
CA ALA A 384 -21.26 20.21 16.62
C ALA A 384 -21.71 21.53 16.00
N LYS A 385 -21.06 22.67 16.34
CA LYS A 385 -21.34 23.98 15.76
C LYS A 385 -21.23 23.96 14.22
N TRP A 386 -20.20 23.31 13.69
CA TRP A 386 -20.01 23.25 12.24
C TRP A 386 -20.95 22.24 11.57
N LEU A 387 -21.26 21.12 12.21
CA LEU A 387 -22.19 20.13 11.67
C LEU A 387 -23.63 20.68 11.58
N ARG A 388 -24.07 21.50 12.53
CA ARG A 388 -25.39 22.17 12.47
C ARG A 388 -25.53 23.11 11.26
N LYS A 389 -24.43 23.65 10.70
CA LYS A 389 -24.48 24.48 9.50
C LYS A 389 -24.80 23.72 8.20
N ILE A 390 -24.76 22.39 8.24
CA ILE A 390 -25.00 21.51 7.09
C ILE A 390 -26.25 20.64 7.23
N GLU A 391 -27.08 20.93 8.25
CA GLU A 391 -28.39 20.30 8.41
C GLU A 391 -29.31 20.57 7.24
#